data_2e64d9a6d22842bafd49f0dc48c36df8
#
_entry.id   2e64d9a6d22842bafd49f0dc48c36df8
#
_cell.length_a   1.000
_cell.length_b   1.000
_cell.length_c   1.000
_cell.angle_alpha   90.00
_cell.angle_beta   90.00
_cell.angle_gamma   90.00
#
_symmetry.space_group_name_H-M   'P 1'
#
loop_
_entity.id
_entity.type
_entity.pdbx_description
1 polymer ?
#
loop_
_entity_poly.entity_id
_entity_poly.type
_entity_poly.pdbx_seq_one_letter_code
_entity_poly.pdbx_strand_id
1 'polypeptide(L)'
;EMSRGLGDVYKRQELLTGSVKGKKREAILSGLLTGDVKILIGTHAVIEDTVNFSSLGLVVIDEQHRFGVAQRARLWTKNVQPPHVLVMTATPIPRTLAMTLYGDLDVSVIDELPPGRKPITTIHQFDNRRESMYRSVRKQIEEGRQVYIVYPLIKESEKIDLKNLEEGYQHILEEFPGCTVAKVHGK
;
A
#
# COMPACT_ATOMS: atom_id res chain seq x y z
N GLU A 1 6.03 8.36 13.92
CA GLU A 1 7.28 9.16 13.81
C GLU A 1 8.03 8.74 12.56
N MET A 2 7.73 9.42 11.46
CA MET A 2 8.47 9.18 10.22
C MET A 2 9.72 10.06 10.21
N SER A 3 10.86 9.38 10.17
CA SER A 3 12.17 9.82 9.70
C SER A 3 12.47 11.33 9.79
N ARG A 4 12.87 11.76 10.93
CA ARG A 4 13.63 13.02 11.15
C ARG A 4 15.11 12.77 10.85
N GLY A 5 15.48 12.42 9.63
CA GLY A 5 16.86 11.96 9.45
C GLY A 5 17.63 12.52 8.25
N LEU A 6 16.97 13.12 7.27
CA LEU A 6 17.65 13.57 6.06
C LEU A 6 17.24 15.00 5.72
N GLY A 7 17.96 15.99 6.24
CA GLY A 7 17.99 17.32 5.65
C GLY A 7 17.16 18.41 6.33
N ASP A 8 16.82 18.28 7.58
CA ASP A 8 16.03 19.29 8.31
C ASP A 8 16.66 20.68 8.42
N VAL A 9 17.93 20.81 8.11
CA VAL A 9 18.65 22.09 8.27
C VAL A 9 18.45 23.04 7.07
N TYR A 10 18.06 22.51 5.90
CA TYR A 10 18.06 23.34 4.67
C TYR A 10 16.82 23.23 3.77
N LYS A 11 15.85 22.34 4.07
CA LYS A 11 14.68 22.16 3.21
C LYS A 11 13.42 21.99 4.05
N ARG A 12 12.53 22.98 3.96
CA ARG A 12 11.21 22.87 4.60
C ARG A 12 10.39 21.78 3.93
N GLN A 13 9.98 20.81 4.73
CA GLN A 13 9.09 19.72 4.33
C GLN A 13 7.74 19.84 5.04
N GLU A 14 6.67 19.46 4.35
CA GLU A 14 5.31 19.54 4.87
C GLU A 14 4.52 18.26 4.56
N LEU A 15 3.57 17.94 5.44
CA LEU A 15 2.65 16.82 5.29
C LEU A 15 1.26 17.34 4.94
N LEU A 16 0.69 16.88 3.80
CA LEU A 16 -0.65 17.24 3.36
C LEU A 16 -1.52 15.98 3.22
N THR A 17 -2.52 15.86 4.09
CA THR A 17 -3.53 14.80 4.08
C THR A 17 -4.92 15.41 4.10
N GLY A 18 -5.98 14.63 3.88
CA GLY A 18 -7.37 15.08 3.94
C GLY A 18 -7.79 15.64 5.30
N SER A 19 -7.05 15.33 6.38
CA SER A 19 -7.28 15.88 7.71
C SER A 19 -6.70 17.28 7.93
N VAL A 20 -5.75 17.71 7.08
CA VAL A 20 -5.15 19.05 7.16
C VAL A 20 -6.08 20.08 6.55
N LYS A 21 -6.62 20.98 7.38
CA LYS A 21 -7.63 21.98 7.00
C LYS A 21 -7.27 23.39 7.50
N GLY A 22 -8.01 24.39 7.03
CA GLY A 22 -7.93 25.79 7.49
C GLY A 22 -6.54 26.41 7.33
N LYS A 23 -6.15 27.27 8.24
CA LYS A 23 -4.92 28.06 8.19
C LYS A 23 -3.65 27.24 7.94
N LYS A 24 -3.58 26.01 8.48
CA LYS A 24 -2.42 25.14 8.25
C LYS A 24 -2.34 24.71 6.78
N ARG A 25 -3.46 24.34 6.18
CA ARG A 25 -3.52 24.00 4.76
C ARG A 25 -3.14 25.19 3.87
N GLU A 26 -3.70 26.37 4.16
CA GLU A 26 -3.41 27.60 3.43
C GLU A 26 -1.93 27.97 3.48
N ALA A 27 -1.28 27.84 4.65
CA ALA A 27 0.14 28.09 4.80
C ALA A 27 1.00 27.13 3.98
N ILE A 28 0.63 25.84 3.91
CA ILE A 28 1.32 24.84 3.07
C ILE A 28 1.15 25.22 1.59
N LEU A 29 -0.06 25.50 1.13
CA LEU A 29 -0.34 25.85 -0.27
C LEU A 29 0.42 27.10 -0.69
N SER A 30 0.42 28.13 0.16
CA SER A 30 1.20 29.35 -0.07
C SER A 30 2.69 29.07 -0.16
N GLY A 31 3.24 28.26 0.76
CA GLY A 31 4.65 27.88 0.75
C GLY A 31 5.08 27.06 -0.47
N LEU A 32 4.16 26.31 -1.09
CA LEU A 32 4.41 25.61 -2.35
C LEU A 32 4.49 26.59 -3.53
N LEU A 33 3.62 27.59 -3.54
CA LEU A 33 3.62 28.62 -4.59
C LEU A 33 4.82 29.57 -4.51
N THR A 34 5.27 29.90 -3.31
CA THR A 34 6.49 30.73 -3.10
C THR A 34 7.77 29.92 -3.27
N GLY A 35 7.67 28.59 -3.24
CA GLY A 35 8.83 27.70 -3.29
C GLY A 35 9.57 27.57 -1.95
N ASP A 36 9.01 28.05 -0.85
CA ASP A 36 9.57 27.85 0.51
C ASP A 36 9.46 26.40 0.95
N VAL A 37 8.36 25.72 0.62
CA VAL A 37 8.18 24.28 0.82
C VAL A 37 8.83 23.54 -0.33
N LYS A 38 9.88 22.78 -0.01
CA LYS A 38 10.67 22.03 -1.01
C LYS A 38 10.25 20.59 -1.17
N ILE A 39 9.68 19.99 -0.12
CA ILE A 39 9.24 18.60 -0.10
C ILE A 39 7.81 18.57 0.44
N LEU A 40 6.89 18.05 -0.36
CA LEU A 40 5.52 17.79 0.06
C LEU A 40 5.31 16.28 0.11
N ILE A 41 4.90 15.78 1.26
CA ILE A 41 4.50 14.39 1.48
C ILE A 41 3.00 14.35 1.73
N GLY A 42 2.31 13.37 1.20
CA GLY A 42 0.88 13.27 1.46
C GLY A 42 0.20 12.11 0.75
N THR A 43 -1.11 12.09 0.87
CA THR A 43 -2.00 11.12 0.24
C THR A 43 -2.63 11.73 -1.01
N HIS A 44 -3.83 11.30 -1.38
CA HIS A 44 -4.59 11.88 -2.51
C HIS A 44 -4.74 13.41 -2.46
N ALA A 45 -4.67 13.99 -1.25
CA ALA A 45 -4.78 15.44 -1.06
C ALA A 45 -3.73 16.25 -1.83
N VAL A 46 -2.57 15.66 -2.15
CA VAL A 46 -1.50 16.35 -2.90
C VAL A 46 -1.80 16.48 -4.40
N ILE A 47 -2.75 15.69 -4.91
CA ILE A 47 -3.14 15.68 -6.33
C ILE A 47 -4.29 16.64 -6.62
N GLU A 48 -4.96 17.13 -5.60
CA GLU A 48 -6.10 18.05 -5.75
C GLU A 48 -5.71 19.27 -6.59
N ASP A 49 -6.68 19.81 -7.36
CA ASP A 49 -6.45 20.92 -8.29
C ASP A 49 -6.01 22.20 -7.58
N THR A 50 -6.36 22.34 -6.29
CA THR A 50 -5.94 23.46 -5.44
C THR A 50 -4.47 23.43 -5.06
N VAL A 51 -3.77 22.31 -5.23
CA VAL A 51 -2.35 22.17 -4.91
C VAL A 51 -1.52 22.52 -6.12
N ASN A 52 -0.88 23.68 -6.09
CA ASN A 52 -0.03 24.19 -7.16
C ASN A 52 1.39 24.40 -6.65
N PHE A 53 2.36 24.21 -7.52
CA PHE A 53 3.78 24.30 -7.21
C PHE A 53 4.43 25.43 -8.01
N SER A 54 5.40 26.13 -7.42
CA SER A 54 6.21 27.10 -8.16
C SER A 54 7.09 26.42 -9.21
N SER A 55 7.65 25.26 -8.87
CA SER A 55 8.51 24.44 -9.76
C SER A 55 8.56 23.02 -9.23
N LEU A 56 7.73 22.14 -9.78
CA LEU A 56 7.69 20.73 -9.44
C LEU A 56 8.73 19.97 -10.28
N GLY A 57 9.82 19.52 -9.66
CA GLY A 57 10.89 18.83 -10.36
C GLY A 57 10.80 17.32 -10.31
N LEU A 58 10.30 16.74 -9.19
CA LEU A 58 10.22 15.30 -9.01
C LEU A 58 8.92 14.91 -8.31
N VAL A 59 8.28 13.85 -8.80
CA VAL A 59 7.14 13.20 -8.19
C VAL A 59 7.50 11.74 -7.88
N VAL A 60 7.26 11.30 -6.65
CA VAL A 60 7.42 9.91 -6.24
C VAL A 60 6.05 9.35 -5.86
N ILE A 61 5.63 8.28 -6.51
CA ILE A 61 4.35 7.61 -6.27
C ILE A 61 4.62 6.20 -5.77
N ASP A 62 4.23 5.92 -4.53
CA ASP A 62 4.29 4.58 -3.97
C ASP A 62 2.93 3.90 -4.11
N GLU A 63 2.95 2.57 -4.33
CA GLU A 63 1.74 1.73 -4.48
C GLU A 63 0.76 2.32 -5.51
N GLN A 64 1.21 2.49 -6.71
CA GLN A 64 0.50 3.18 -7.80
C GLN A 64 -0.93 2.67 -8.08
N HIS A 65 -1.24 1.41 -7.75
CA HIS A 65 -2.58 0.84 -7.95
C HIS A 65 -3.68 1.60 -7.18
N ARG A 66 -3.30 2.38 -6.18
CA ARG A 66 -4.20 3.27 -5.42
C ARG A 66 -4.54 4.57 -6.16
N PHE A 67 -3.86 4.86 -7.27
CA PHE A 67 -4.06 6.06 -8.07
C PHE A 67 -4.59 5.72 -9.46
N GLY A 68 -5.74 6.27 -9.81
CA GLY A 68 -6.30 6.14 -11.16
C GLY A 68 -5.41 6.81 -12.24
N VAL A 69 -5.51 6.36 -13.49
CA VAL A 69 -4.77 6.93 -14.63
C VAL A 69 -5.00 8.43 -14.77
N ALA A 70 -6.24 8.89 -14.63
CA ALA A 70 -6.61 10.30 -14.72
C ALA A 70 -5.98 11.16 -13.59
N GLN A 71 -5.81 10.60 -12.40
CA GLN A 71 -5.18 11.30 -11.28
C GLN A 71 -3.67 11.49 -11.51
N ARG A 72 -3.01 10.52 -12.12
CA ARG A 72 -1.59 10.63 -12.47
C ARG A 72 -1.38 11.66 -13.57
N ALA A 73 -2.23 11.68 -14.59
CA ALA A 73 -2.16 12.66 -15.67
C ALA A 73 -2.21 14.11 -15.17
N ARG A 74 -2.95 14.38 -14.09
CA ARG A 74 -3.01 15.70 -13.47
C ARG A 74 -1.67 16.18 -12.89
N LEU A 75 -0.81 15.26 -12.44
CA LEU A 75 0.51 15.65 -11.93
C LEU A 75 1.42 16.18 -13.03
N TRP A 76 1.31 15.65 -14.24
CA TRP A 76 2.09 16.13 -15.39
C TRP A 76 1.68 17.51 -15.88
N THR A 77 0.40 17.88 -15.68
CA THR A 77 -0.14 19.17 -16.14
C THR A 77 0.01 20.29 -15.11
N LYS A 78 0.51 20.00 -13.90
CA LYS A 78 0.66 20.99 -12.82
C LYS A 78 1.81 21.98 -13.01
N ASN A 79 2.66 21.76 -14.00
CA ASN A 79 3.81 22.60 -14.31
C ASN A 79 3.94 22.87 -15.82
N VAL A 80 4.61 23.96 -16.17
CA VAL A 80 4.96 24.29 -17.55
C VAL A 80 5.92 23.24 -18.13
N GLN A 81 6.89 22.79 -17.33
CA GLN A 81 7.74 21.64 -17.66
C GLN A 81 7.29 20.42 -16.88
N PRO A 82 7.07 19.26 -17.54
CA PRO A 82 6.70 18.03 -16.86
C PRO A 82 7.76 17.64 -15.81
N PRO A 83 7.36 17.26 -14.59
CA PRO A 83 8.30 16.77 -13.59
C PRO A 83 8.83 15.38 -13.95
N HIS A 84 9.99 15.01 -13.43
CA HIS A 84 10.39 13.61 -13.38
C HIS A 84 9.44 12.81 -12.50
N VAL A 85 9.07 11.61 -12.94
CA VAL A 85 8.11 10.77 -12.21
C VAL A 85 8.73 9.41 -11.91
N LEU A 86 8.84 9.08 -10.63
CA LEU A 86 9.21 7.75 -10.15
C LEU A 86 7.95 7.05 -9.62
N VAL A 87 7.61 5.94 -10.22
CA VAL A 87 6.49 5.10 -9.79
C VAL A 87 7.04 3.81 -9.19
N MET A 88 6.62 3.49 -7.98
CA MET A 88 7.02 2.28 -7.27
C MET A 88 5.82 1.38 -7.02
N THR A 89 6.02 0.08 -7.12
CA THR A 89 5.00 -0.92 -6.79
C THR A 89 5.65 -2.22 -6.34
N ALA A 90 5.05 -2.86 -5.33
CA ALA A 90 5.43 -4.22 -4.92
C ALA A 90 4.74 -5.30 -5.77
N THR A 91 3.73 -4.93 -6.57
CA THR A 91 3.06 -5.88 -7.46
C THR A 91 3.89 -6.05 -8.73
N PRO A 92 4.42 -7.25 -9.01
CA PRO A 92 5.19 -7.48 -10.23
C PRO A 92 4.29 -7.28 -11.46
N ILE A 93 4.63 -6.31 -12.29
CA ILE A 93 3.97 -6.06 -13.57
C ILE A 93 4.90 -6.59 -14.66
N PRO A 94 4.44 -7.51 -15.53
CA PRO A 94 5.26 -7.96 -16.65
C PRO A 94 5.77 -6.74 -17.46
N ARG A 95 7.05 -6.76 -17.82
CA ARG A 95 7.69 -5.64 -18.52
C ARG A 95 6.94 -5.22 -19.77
N THR A 96 6.43 -6.17 -20.53
CA THR A 96 5.62 -5.93 -21.73
C THR A 96 4.31 -5.17 -21.41
N LEU A 97 3.64 -5.54 -20.31
CA LEU A 97 2.44 -4.86 -19.87
C LEU A 97 2.76 -3.45 -19.33
N ALA A 98 3.87 -3.30 -18.64
CA ALA A 98 4.33 -2.00 -18.16
C ALA A 98 4.61 -1.04 -19.33
N MET A 99 5.29 -1.49 -20.37
CA MET A 99 5.52 -0.70 -21.59
C MET A 99 4.22 -0.32 -22.30
N THR A 100 3.23 -1.22 -22.33
CA THR A 100 1.93 -0.94 -22.94
C THR A 100 1.09 0.07 -22.14
N LEU A 101 1.17 -0.02 -20.79
CA LEU A 101 0.36 0.82 -19.90
C LEU A 101 0.97 2.21 -19.64
N TYR A 102 2.29 2.32 -19.71
CA TYR A 102 3.04 3.51 -19.29
C TYR A 102 3.86 4.17 -20.41
N GLY A 103 3.82 3.60 -21.62
CA GLY A 103 4.50 4.19 -22.79
C GLY A 103 5.99 4.37 -22.58
N ASP A 104 6.42 5.61 -22.46
CA ASP A 104 7.83 6.03 -22.42
C ASP A 104 8.54 5.89 -21.06
N LEU A 105 8.00 5.09 -20.11
CA LEU A 105 8.66 4.88 -18.83
C LEU A 105 9.69 3.76 -18.91
N ASP A 106 10.91 4.06 -18.44
CA ASP A 106 11.92 3.04 -18.17
C ASP A 106 11.53 2.18 -16.96
N VAL A 107 11.77 0.87 -17.05
CA VAL A 107 11.43 -0.08 -15.98
C VAL A 107 12.70 -0.62 -15.35
N SER A 108 12.83 -0.39 -14.06
CA SER A 108 13.86 -1.00 -13.21
C SER A 108 13.23 -2.02 -12.27
N VAL A 109 13.86 -3.16 -12.11
CA VAL A 109 13.39 -4.24 -11.24
C VAL A 109 14.37 -4.43 -10.10
N ILE A 110 13.86 -4.45 -8.87
CA ILE A 110 14.60 -4.84 -7.67
C ILE A 110 14.30 -6.31 -7.45
N ASP A 111 15.24 -7.20 -7.76
CA ASP A 111 15.10 -8.66 -7.74
C ASP A 111 15.78 -9.33 -6.56
N GLU A 112 16.48 -8.57 -5.73
CA GLU A 112 17.12 -9.04 -4.51
C GLU A 112 16.31 -8.71 -3.26
N LEU A 113 16.32 -9.64 -2.30
CA LEU A 113 15.73 -9.40 -0.98
C LEU A 113 16.68 -8.58 -0.11
N PRO A 114 16.14 -7.72 0.78
CA PRO A 114 16.96 -7.02 1.76
C PRO A 114 17.78 -7.99 2.63
N PRO A 115 19.00 -7.59 3.07
CA PRO A 115 19.81 -8.41 3.94
C PRO A 115 19.05 -8.87 5.19
N GLY A 116 19.17 -10.16 5.51
CA GLY A 116 18.52 -10.78 6.68
C GLY A 116 17.06 -11.18 6.50
N ARG A 117 16.44 -10.89 5.37
CA ARG A 117 15.08 -11.38 5.08
C ARG A 117 15.11 -12.85 4.67
N LYS A 118 14.38 -13.68 5.43
CA LYS A 118 14.25 -15.12 5.12
C LYS A 118 13.28 -15.33 3.96
N PRO A 119 13.53 -16.31 3.07
CA PRO A 119 12.59 -16.66 2.02
C PRO A 119 11.27 -17.16 2.62
N ILE A 120 10.18 -16.83 1.95
CA ILE A 120 8.83 -17.28 2.33
C ILE A 120 8.54 -18.57 1.56
N THR A 121 8.11 -19.61 2.29
CA THR A 121 7.65 -20.85 1.69
C THR A 121 6.14 -20.77 1.44
N THR A 122 5.73 -20.81 0.19
CA THR A 122 4.31 -20.85 -0.20
C THR A 122 3.94 -22.27 -0.58
N ILE A 123 2.89 -22.80 0.04
CA ILE A 123 2.40 -24.16 -0.21
C ILE A 123 0.94 -24.08 -0.66
N HIS A 124 0.65 -24.62 -1.82
CA HIS A 124 -0.72 -24.83 -2.31
C HIS A 124 -1.22 -26.20 -1.88
N GLN A 125 -2.41 -26.27 -1.29
CA GLN A 125 -3.07 -27.52 -0.91
C GLN A 125 -4.55 -27.48 -1.30
N PHE A 126 -5.09 -28.63 -1.67
CA PHE A 126 -6.52 -28.81 -1.88
C PHE A 126 -7.26 -29.04 -0.56
N ASP A 127 -8.56 -28.81 -0.54
CA ASP A 127 -9.44 -28.90 0.65
C ASP A 127 -9.36 -30.27 1.37
N ASN A 128 -9.11 -31.35 0.64
CA ASN A 128 -8.94 -32.69 1.22
C ASN A 128 -7.70 -32.86 2.11
N ARG A 129 -6.80 -31.86 2.13
CA ARG A 129 -5.60 -31.85 2.98
C ARG A 129 -5.68 -30.81 4.12
N ARG A 130 -6.86 -30.35 4.44
CA ARG A 130 -7.09 -29.32 5.47
C ARG A 130 -6.53 -29.70 6.83
N GLU A 131 -6.67 -30.95 7.25
CA GLU A 131 -6.07 -31.45 8.50
C GLU A 131 -4.55 -31.33 8.54
N SER A 132 -3.89 -31.59 7.41
CA SER A 132 -2.44 -31.42 7.29
C SER A 132 -2.03 -29.97 7.46
N MET A 133 -2.83 -29.03 6.93
CA MET A 133 -2.63 -27.60 7.10
C MET A 133 -2.79 -27.23 8.59
N TYR A 134 -3.86 -27.70 9.27
CA TYR A 134 -4.08 -27.37 10.68
C TYR A 134 -2.98 -27.91 11.58
N ARG A 135 -2.45 -29.10 11.30
CA ARG A 135 -1.26 -29.61 12.02
C ARG A 135 -0.05 -28.68 11.86
N SER A 136 0.16 -28.15 10.67
CA SER A 136 1.24 -27.19 10.44
C SER A 136 0.99 -25.87 11.18
N VAL A 137 -0.25 -25.42 11.24
CA VAL A 137 -0.67 -24.22 12.00
C VAL A 137 -0.43 -24.42 13.49
N ARG A 138 -0.84 -25.58 14.07
CA ARG A 138 -0.58 -25.89 15.48
C ARG A 138 0.90 -25.81 15.82
N LYS A 139 1.74 -26.41 14.99
CA LYS A 139 3.19 -26.33 15.19
C LYS A 139 3.71 -24.88 15.21
N GLN A 140 3.19 -24.00 14.33
CA GLN A 140 3.59 -22.60 14.34
C GLN A 140 3.14 -21.87 15.62
N ILE A 141 1.94 -22.19 16.13
CA ILE A 141 1.42 -21.62 17.38
C ILE A 141 2.25 -22.11 18.58
N GLU A 142 2.58 -23.39 18.63
CA GLU A 142 3.44 -23.99 19.67
C GLU A 142 4.85 -23.37 19.67
N GLU A 143 5.36 -22.98 18.52
CA GLU A 143 6.63 -22.23 18.37
C GLU A 143 6.50 -20.74 18.75
N GLY A 144 5.33 -20.30 19.25
CA GLY A 144 5.08 -18.92 19.68
C GLY A 144 4.78 -17.93 18.56
N ARG A 145 4.43 -18.42 17.36
CA ARG A 145 4.10 -17.58 16.21
C ARG A 145 2.62 -17.24 16.15
N GLN A 146 2.31 -16.11 15.51
CA GLN A 146 0.94 -15.71 15.19
C GLN A 146 0.56 -16.22 13.80
N VAL A 147 -0.74 -16.53 13.63
CA VAL A 147 -1.29 -17.04 12.37
C VAL A 147 -2.43 -16.16 11.91
N TYR A 148 -2.44 -15.84 10.62
CA TYR A 148 -3.55 -15.16 9.96
C TYR A 148 -4.25 -16.13 9.00
N ILE A 149 -5.57 -16.21 9.10
CA ILE A 149 -6.43 -16.98 8.21
C ILE A 149 -7.35 -16.00 7.48
N VAL A 150 -7.27 -15.97 6.16
CA VAL A 150 -8.01 -14.99 5.34
C VAL A 150 -9.13 -15.70 4.59
N TYR A 151 -10.34 -15.22 4.76
CA TYR A 151 -11.52 -15.66 4.02
C TYR A 151 -11.94 -14.61 2.99
N PRO A 152 -12.34 -15.01 1.78
CA PRO A 152 -12.71 -14.06 0.72
C PRO A 152 -14.05 -13.36 0.95
N LEU A 153 -14.94 -13.94 1.77
CA LEU A 153 -16.27 -13.44 2.06
C LEU A 153 -16.47 -13.23 3.57
N ILE A 154 -17.26 -12.19 3.94
CA ILE A 154 -17.66 -11.95 5.34
C ILE A 154 -18.87 -12.83 5.71
N LYS A 155 -19.82 -12.95 4.77
CA LYS A 155 -21.04 -13.76 4.92
C LYS A 155 -21.24 -14.64 3.70
N GLU A 156 -22.03 -15.69 3.86
CA GLU A 156 -22.44 -16.56 2.78
C GLU A 156 -23.05 -15.77 1.62
N SER A 157 -22.73 -16.17 0.40
CA SER A 157 -23.27 -15.59 -0.83
C SER A 157 -23.90 -16.70 -1.65
N GLU A 158 -25.19 -16.59 -1.96
CA GLU A 158 -25.94 -17.54 -2.81
C GLU A 158 -25.35 -17.74 -4.22
N LYS A 159 -24.48 -16.83 -4.65
CA LYS A 159 -23.88 -16.85 -5.99
C LYS A 159 -22.49 -17.46 -6.07
N ILE A 160 -21.82 -17.69 -4.92
CA ILE A 160 -20.41 -18.11 -4.90
C ILE A 160 -20.26 -19.13 -3.77
N ASP A 161 -19.91 -20.36 -4.12
CA ASP A 161 -19.61 -21.46 -3.18
C ASP A 161 -18.22 -21.27 -2.54
N LEU A 162 -18.06 -20.19 -1.77
CA LEU A 162 -16.86 -19.90 -1.02
C LEU A 162 -17.19 -19.81 0.47
N LYS A 163 -16.37 -20.45 1.30
CA LYS A 163 -16.50 -20.36 2.75
C LYS A 163 -16.41 -18.91 3.22
N ASN A 164 -17.35 -18.53 4.05
CA ASN A 164 -17.43 -17.21 4.63
C ASN A 164 -16.64 -17.12 5.96
N LEU A 165 -16.38 -15.88 6.40
CA LEU A 165 -15.63 -15.60 7.60
C LEU A 165 -16.33 -16.12 8.86
N GLU A 166 -17.68 -16.05 8.92
CA GLU A 166 -18.44 -16.44 10.13
C GLU A 166 -18.33 -17.93 10.39
N GLU A 167 -18.58 -18.77 9.39
CA GLU A 167 -18.44 -20.23 9.50
C GLU A 167 -16.99 -20.62 9.77
N GLY A 168 -16.06 -19.98 9.04
CA GLY A 168 -14.65 -20.20 9.22
C GLY A 168 -14.18 -19.88 10.64
N TYR A 169 -14.68 -18.79 11.22
CA TYR A 169 -14.34 -18.38 12.58
C TYR A 169 -14.82 -19.42 13.61
N GLN A 170 -16.07 -19.91 13.50
CA GLN A 170 -16.59 -20.96 14.38
C GLN A 170 -15.75 -22.24 14.27
N HIS A 171 -15.47 -22.66 13.05
CA HIS A 171 -14.66 -23.85 12.83
C HIS A 171 -13.24 -23.72 13.42
N ILE A 172 -12.62 -22.55 13.35
CA ILE A 172 -11.29 -22.31 13.93
C ILE A 172 -11.34 -22.35 15.47
N LEU A 173 -12.42 -21.86 16.10
CA LEU A 173 -12.60 -21.98 17.55
C LEU A 173 -12.69 -23.45 18.01
N GLU A 174 -13.38 -24.29 17.24
CA GLU A 174 -13.50 -25.73 17.52
C GLU A 174 -12.17 -26.46 17.30
N GLU A 175 -11.44 -26.11 16.24
CA GLU A 175 -10.20 -26.77 15.84
C GLU A 175 -9.01 -26.42 16.74
N PHE A 176 -9.00 -25.21 17.30
CA PHE A 176 -7.92 -24.70 18.16
C PHE A 176 -8.42 -24.30 19.57
N PRO A 177 -8.92 -25.26 20.35
CA PRO A 177 -9.38 -24.98 21.72
C PRO A 177 -8.21 -24.48 22.57
N GLY A 178 -8.45 -23.42 23.33
CA GLY A 178 -7.44 -22.80 24.17
C GLY A 178 -6.56 -21.73 23.49
N CYS A 179 -6.68 -21.54 22.18
CA CYS A 179 -6.04 -20.41 21.49
C CYS A 179 -6.91 -19.15 21.55
N THR A 180 -6.27 -17.99 21.70
CA THR A 180 -6.97 -16.71 21.55
C THR A 180 -7.18 -16.43 20.06
N VAL A 181 -8.43 -16.43 19.62
CA VAL A 181 -8.81 -16.16 18.23
C VAL A 181 -9.58 -14.85 18.14
N ALA A 182 -9.20 -13.96 17.24
CA ALA A 182 -9.89 -12.72 16.97
C ALA A 182 -10.34 -12.64 15.50
N LYS A 183 -11.47 -12.00 15.26
CA LYS A 183 -12.04 -11.76 13.93
C LYS A 183 -11.95 -10.28 13.59
N VAL A 184 -11.46 -9.96 12.39
CA VAL A 184 -11.36 -8.59 11.88
C VAL A 184 -11.91 -8.52 10.46
N HIS A 185 -12.76 -7.54 10.19
CA HIS A 185 -13.29 -7.26 8.87
C HIS A 185 -13.59 -5.76 8.71
N GLY A 186 -13.85 -5.31 7.49
CA GLY A 186 -14.03 -3.88 7.14
C GLY A 186 -15.44 -3.31 7.36
N LYS A 187 -16.34 -4.03 8.06
CA LYS A 187 -17.69 -3.57 8.37
C LYS A 187 -17.87 -3.42 9.86
#